data_9bfcc653186d2361edb0d4bc37338034
#
_entry.id   9bfcc653186d2361edb0d4bc37338034
#
_cell.length_a   1.000
_cell.length_b   1.000
_cell.length_c   1.000
_cell.angle_alpha   90.00
_cell.angle_beta   90.00
_cell.angle_gamma   90.00
#
_symmetry.space_group_name_H-M   'P 1'
#
loop_
_entity.id
_entity.type
_entity.pdbx_description
1 polymer ?
#
loop_
_entity_poly.entity_id
_entity_poly.type
_entity_poly.pdbx_seq_one_letter_code
_entity_poly.pdbx_strand_id
1 'polypeptide(L)'
;MLLCQYCSKECKNGNSLRNHERLCRGNPNKQESSFKKFKNKNPDPWNKGKTGVQTAWNKGKEGTFTGKSHSEETKRKMTEIIKERYANGWECTAGRCKKYSYSSPIAGDIKVDGSWELTFCKYADVMKLNWKRNTKRFPYIKPDGKQSTYLPDFFVEDWNSYVEVKGYETDLDAAKWNQFPKDLSLKVLRRKEIRQLEDVLQGATGVC
;
A
#
# COMPACT_ATOMS: atom_id res chain seq x y z
N MET A 1 -6.40 15.81 -37.32
CA MET A 1 -6.21 16.48 -36.00
C MET A 1 -6.86 17.84 -36.06
N LEU A 2 -7.47 18.29 -35.01
CA LEU A 2 -8.14 19.59 -34.93
C LEU A 2 -7.27 20.53 -34.10
N LEU A 3 -6.95 21.70 -34.68
CA LEU A 3 -6.08 22.69 -34.05
C LEU A 3 -6.89 23.89 -33.53
N CYS A 4 -6.53 24.38 -32.37
CA CYS A 4 -7.10 25.63 -31.82
C CYS A 4 -6.64 26.83 -32.68
N GLN A 5 -7.56 27.62 -33.17
CA GLN A 5 -7.26 28.83 -33.97
C GLN A 5 -6.50 29.92 -33.24
N TYR A 6 -6.50 29.89 -31.89
CA TYR A 6 -5.86 30.93 -31.06
C TYR A 6 -4.46 30.57 -30.58
N CYS A 7 -4.13 29.28 -30.45
CA CYS A 7 -2.83 28.85 -29.90
C CYS A 7 -2.26 27.58 -30.56
N SER A 8 -2.88 27.13 -31.64
CA SER A 8 -2.47 25.94 -32.43
C SER A 8 -2.37 24.64 -31.64
N LYS A 9 -2.95 24.58 -30.43
CA LYS A 9 -2.97 23.35 -29.63
C LYS A 9 -3.81 22.28 -30.32
N GLU A 10 -3.27 21.08 -30.41
CA GLU A 10 -3.98 19.91 -30.93
C GLU A 10 -5.07 19.42 -29.98
N CYS A 11 -6.25 19.14 -30.55
CA CYS A 11 -7.41 18.63 -29.82
C CYS A 11 -7.89 17.31 -30.44
N LYS A 12 -8.28 16.36 -29.58
CA LYS A 12 -8.66 15.00 -29.99
C LYS A 12 -9.96 14.93 -30.85
N ASN A 13 -10.88 15.84 -30.58
CA ASN A 13 -12.17 15.89 -31.27
C ASN A 13 -12.79 17.30 -31.21
N GLY A 14 -13.89 17.53 -31.93
CA GLY A 14 -14.55 18.83 -32.03
C GLY A 14 -15.05 19.37 -30.68
N ASN A 15 -15.51 18.52 -29.76
CA ASN A 15 -15.95 18.95 -28.44
C ASN A 15 -14.75 19.41 -27.59
N SER A 16 -13.63 18.70 -27.67
CA SER A 16 -12.38 19.08 -26.99
C SER A 16 -11.87 20.42 -27.54
N LEU A 17 -11.92 20.61 -28.87
CA LEU A 17 -11.52 21.86 -29.51
C LEU A 17 -12.41 23.03 -29.05
N ARG A 18 -13.72 22.89 -29.12
CA ARG A 18 -14.68 23.94 -28.70
C ARG A 18 -14.51 24.33 -27.24
N ASN A 19 -14.34 23.33 -26.35
CA ASN A 19 -14.10 23.61 -24.91
C ASN A 19 -12.75 24.29 -24.68
N HIS A 20 -11.71 23.89 -25.43
CA HIS A 20 -10.41 24.53 -25.34
C HIS A 20 -10.48 25.98 -25.85
N GLU A 21 -11.05 26.23 -27.03
CA GLU A 21 -11.12 27.57 -27.62
C GLU A 21 -11.89 28.56 -26.73
N ARG A 22 -12.99 28.10 -26.12
CA ARG A 22 -13.78 28.91 -25.18
C ARG A 22 -12.95 29.41 -23.98
N LEU A 23 -11.95 28.65 -23.56
CA LEU A 23 -11.09 28.92 -22.38
C LEU A 23 -9.65 29.27 -22.76
N CYS A 24 -9.32 29.29 -24.05
CA CYS A 24 -7.95 29.51 -24.52
C CYS A 24 -7.44 30.89 -24.09
N ARG A 25 -6.17 30.94 -23.65
CA ARG A 25 -5.55 32.22 -23.24
C ARG A 25 -5.43 33.22 -24.39
N GLY A 26 -5.24 32.72 -25.61
CA GLY A 26 -5.18 33.55 -26.83
C GLY A 26 -6.55 34.00 -27.37
N ASN A 27 -7.66 33.51 -26.81
CA ASN A 27 -9.00 33.90 -27.27
C ASN A 27 -9.39 35.27 -26.66
N PRO A 28 -9.57 36.33 -27.48
CA PRO A 28 -9.94 37.65 -26.99
C PRO A 28 -11.31 37.66 -26.27
N ASN A 29 -12.22 36.73 -26.65
CA ASN A 29 -13.54 36.58 -26.06
C ASN A 29 -13.58 35.41 -25.05
N LYS A 30 -12.47 35.15 -24.39
CA LYS A 30 -12.34 34.08 -23.42
C LYS A 30 -13.38 34.14 -22.33
N GLN A 31 -14.13 33.05 -22.16
CA GLN A 31 -15.07 32.92 -21.06
C GLN A 31 -14.34 32.54 -19.76
N GLU A 32 -14.77 33.08 -18.65
CA GLU A 32 -14.29 32.61 -17.36
C GLU A 32 -14.77 31.19 -17.11
N SER A 33 -13.85 30.34 -16.62
CA SER A 33 -14.21 28.99 -16.20
C SER A 33 -15.28 29.03 -15.11
N SER A 34 -16.38 28.30 -15.32
CA SER A 34 -17.43 28.15 -14.30
C SER A 34 -16.90 27.68 -12.94
N PHE A 35 -15.80 26.95 -12.95
CA PHE A 35 -15.10 26.54 -11.71
C PHE A 35 -14.54 27.73 -10.91
N LYS A 36 -14.16 28.83 -11.56
CA LYS A 36 -13.73 30.04 -10.84
C LYS A 36 -14.90 30.76 -10.12
N LYS A 37 -16.11 30.66 -10.67
CA LYS A 37 -17.30 31.25 -10.05
C LYS A 37 -17.74 30.53 -8.77
N PHE A 38 -17.35 29.27 -8.59
CA PHE A 38 -17.66 28.48 -7.39
C PHE A 38 -16.55 28.49 -6.32
N LYS A 39 -15.36 28.99 -6.64
CA LYS A 39 -14.34 29.22 -5.62
C LYS A 39 -14.81 30.39 -4.73
N ASN A 40 -15.14 30.07 -3.50
CA ASN A 40 -15.38 30.99 -2.39
C ASN A 40 -16.81 31.54 -2.17
N LYS A 41 -17.87 30.96 -2.75
CA LYS A 41 -19.21 31.32 -2.31
C LYS A 41 -19.65 30.74 -0.97
N ASN A 42 -18.94 29.71 -0.47
CA ASN A 42 -19.22 29.11 0.82
C ASN A 42 -17.88 28.60 1.43
N PRO A 43 -17.17 29.46 2.20
CA PRO A 43 -15.93 29.06 2.87
C PRO A 43 -16.15 27.93 3.89
N ASP A 44 -17.38 27.79 4.39
CA ASP A 44 -17.78 26.71 5.27
C ASP A 44 -18.73 25.74 4.56
N PRO A 45 -18.31 24.50 4.31
CA PRO A 45 -19.21 23.47 3.81
C PRO A 45 -20.39 23.32 4.77
N TRP A 46 -21.61 23.20 4.22
CA TRP A 46 -22.87 23.07 4.99
C TRP A 46 -22.85 21.95 6.05
N ASN A 47 -21.93 20.98 5.89
CA ASN A 47 -21.71 19.83 6.78
C ASN A 47 -20.44 19.94 7.64
N LYS A 48 -19.76 21.11 7.66
CA LYS A 48 -18.56 21.31 8.50
C LYS A 48 -18.90 21.14 9.97
N GLY A 49 -18.19 20.25 10.65
CA GLY A 49 -18.40 19.94 12.08
C GLY A 49 -19.62 19.06 12.37
N LYS A 50 -20.33 18.58 11.34
CA LYS A 50 -21.48 17.69 11.52
C LYS A 50 -21.09 16.27 11.10
N THR A 51 -21.35 15.29 11.95
CA THR A 51 -21.20 13.86 11.64
C THR A 51 -22.57 13.26 11.31
N GLY A 52 -22.61 12.33 10.35
CA GLY A 52 -23.83 11.60 10.00
C GLY A 52 -24.89 12.38 9.21
N VAL A 53 -24.61 13.62 8.78
CA VAL A 53 -25.58 14.48 8.06
C VAL A 53 -25.80 13.99 6.62
N GLN A 54 -24.81 13.37 6.01
CA GLN A 54 -24.92 12.84 4.66
C GLN A 54 -25.02 11.32 4.71
N THR A 55 -26.22 10.82 4.47
CA THR A 55 -26.42 9.38 4.28
C THR A 55 -25.97 9.02 2.87
N ALA A 56 -25.07 8.07 2.74
CA ALA A 56 -24.70 7.55 1.42
C ALA A 56 -25.96 7.08 0.68
N TRP A 57 -26.10 7.48 -0.59
CA TRP A 57 -27.28 7.15 -1.43
C TRP A 57 -27.62 5.65 -1.49
N ASN A 58 -26.61 4.81 -1.23
CA ASN A 58 -26.70 3.34 -1.22
C ASN A 58 -26.72 2.73 0.19
N LYS A 59 -26.84 3.55 1.27
CA LYS A 59 -26.92 3.03 2.63
C LYS A 59 -28.19 2.19 2.79
N GLY A 60 -28.02 0.93 3.21
CA GLY A 60 -29.10 -0.05 3.35
C GLY A 60 -29.59 -0.68 2.04
N LYS A 61 -28.96 -0.35 0.91
CA LYS A 61 -29.22 -1.04 -0.36
C LYS A 61 -28.15 -2.10 -0.58
N GLU A 62 -28.56 -3.21 -1.17
CA GLU A 62 -27.61 -4.24 -1.60
C GLU A 62 -26.64 -3.65 -2.62
N GLY A 63 -25.33 -3.83 -2.41
CA GLY A 63 -24.32 -3.32 -3.31
C GLY A 63 -24.46 -3.94 -4.69
N THR A 64 -24.35 -3.15 -5.76
CA THR A 64 -24.51 -3.61 -7.15
C THR A 64 -23.55 -4.75 -7.51
N PHE A 65 -22.45 -4.91 -6.77
CA PHE A 65 -21.43 -5.95 -6.95
C PHE A 65 -21.42 -6.99 -5.83
N THR A 66 -22.30 -6.89 -4.82
CA THR A 66 -22.40 -7.87 -3.73
C THR A 66 -22.71 -9.25 -4.31
N GLY A 67 -21.90 -10.23 -3.98
CA GLY A 67 -22.03 -11.60 -4.49
C GLY A 67 -21.60 -11.82 -5.95
N LYS A 68 -21.19 -10.77 -6.68
CA LYS A 68 -20.69 -10.91 -8.05
C LYS A 68 -19.17 -11.04 -8.05
N SER A 69 -18.66 -11.97 -8.83
CA SER A 69 -17.23 -12.13 -9.10
C SER A 69 -16.96 -11.95 -10.60
N HIS A 70 -15.77 -11.53 -10.95
CA HIS A 70 -15.34 -11.52 -12.34
C HIS A 70 -15.36 -12.94 -12.92
N SER A 71 -15.65 -13.06 -14.22
CA SER A 71 -15.52 -14.32 -14.95
C SER A 71 -14.07 -14.84 -14.86
N GLU A 72 -13.88 -16.15 -14.98
CA GLU A 72 -12.53 -16.75 -14.92
C GLU A 72 -11.63 -16.20 -16.05
N GLU A 73 -12.18 -15.91 -17.21
CA GLU A 73 -11.45 -15.27 -18.30
C GLU A 73 -10.96 -13.86 -17.89
N THR A 74 -11.82 -13.05 -17.26
CA THR A 74 -11.44 -11.72 -16.77
C THR A 74 -10.38 -11.82 -15.69
N LYS A 75 -10.50 -12.77 -14.75
CA LYS A 75 -9.50 -13.00 -13.70
C LYS A 75 -8.15 -13.40 -14.30
N ARG A 76 -8.15 -14.26 -15.33
CA ARG A 76 -6.94 -14.67 -16.04
C ARG A 76 -6.26 -13.48 -16.71
N LYS A 77 -7.02 -12.67 -17.49
CA LYS A 77 -6.49 -11.46 -18.14
C LYS A 77 -5.91 -10.46 -17.12
N MET A 78 -6.57 -10.24 -16.00
CA MET A 78 -6.05 -9.39 -14.91
C MET A 78 -4.73 -9.94 -14.35
N THR A 79 -4.64 -11.25 -14.16
CA THR A 79 -3.44 -11.90 -13.66
C THR A 79 -2.26 -11.76 -14.63
N GLU A 80 -2.50 -11.93 -15.92
CA GLU A 80 -1.49 -11.77 -16.96
C GLU A 80 -0.96 -10.33 -17.02
N ILE A 81 -1.87 -9.33 -17.01
CA ILE A 81 -1.49 -7.91 -16.96
C ILE A 81 -0.65 -7.58 -15.73
N ILE A 82 -1.02 -8.11 -14.55
CA ILE A 82 -0.27 -7.88 -13.32
C ILE A 82 1.12 -8.52 -13.40
N LYS A 83 1.23 -9.76 -13.91
CA LYS A 83 2.51 -10.44 -14.11
C LYS A 83 3.43 -9.65 -15.04
N GLU A 84 2.89 -9.17 -16.16
CA GLU A 84 3.64 -8.34 -17.11
C GLU A 84 4.12 -7.03 -16.47
N ARG A 85 3.28 -6.36 -15.67
CA ARG A 85 3.68 -5.16 -14.94
C ARG A 85 4.82 -5.42 -13.97
N TYR A 86 4.78 -6.53 -13.22
CA TYR A 86 5.88 -6.91 -12.31
C TYR A 86 7.16 -7.22 -13.09
N ALA A 87 7.06 -7.93 -14.23
CA ALA A 87 8.22 -8.20 -15.09
C ALA A 87 8.87 -6.92 -15.63
N ASN A 88 8.04 -5.87 -15.87
CA ASN A 88 8.49 -4.54 -16.32
C ASN A 88 8.89 -3.62 -15.14
N GLY A 89 9.13 -4.16 -13.93
CA GLY A 89 9.61 -3.40 -12.78
C GLY A 89 8.53 -2.59 -12.03
N TRP A 90 7.24 -2.81 -12.33
CA TRP A 90 6.18 -2.17 -11.54
C TRP A 90 6.12 -2.76 -10.13
N GLU A 91 6.05 -1.88 -9.13
CA GLU A 91 5.86 -2.25 -7.74
C GLU A 91 4.46 -1.86 -7.26
N CYS A 92 3.79 -2.78 -6.56
CA CYS A 92 2.50 -2.47 -5.97
C CYS A 92 2.67 -1.43 -4.87
N THR A 93 2.10 -0.24 -5.08
CA THR A 93 2.07 0.84 -4.07
C THR A 93 0.78 0.80 -3.22
N ALA A 94 -0.14 -0.10 -3.54
CA ALA A 94 -1.38 -0.27 -2.81
C ALA A 94 -1.12 -1.04 -1.50
N GLY A 95 -0.72 -0.32 -0.46
CA GLY A 95 -0.54 -0.82 0.89
C GLY A 95 -0.72 0.30 1.90
N ARG A 96 -1.16 -0.04 3.11
CA ARG A 96 -1.31 0.94 4.20
C ARG A 96 0.03 1.35 4.81
N CYS A 97 1.10 0.61 4.52
CA CYS A 97 2.44 0.84 5.08
C CYS A 97 3.34 1.52 4.06
N LYS A 98 4.13 2.49 4.53
CA LYS A 98 5.20 3.10 3.74
C LYS A 98 6.30 2.07 3.54
N LYS A 99 6.76 1.92 2.29
CA LYS A 99 7.89 1.05 1.95
C LYS A 99 9.21 1.78 2.13
N TYR A 100 10.22 1.05 2.60
CA TYR A 100 11.56 1.56 2.78
C TYR A 100 12.57 0.65 2.06
N SER A 101 13.51 1.26 1.36
CA SER A 101 14.73 0.57 0.91
C SER A 101 15.76 0.67 2.02
N TYR A 102 16.40 -0.43 2.36
CA TYR A 102 17.42 -0.50 3.39
C TYR A 102 18.61 -1.30 2.90
N SER A 103 19.81 -0.73 3.04
CA SER A 103 21.07 -1.38 2.69
C SER A 103 21.71 -1.89 3.98
N SER A 104 21.64 -3.19 4.20
CA SER A 104 22.23 -3.86 5.36
C SER A 104 23.63 -4.35 5.02
N PRO A 105 24.61 -4.18 5.91
CA PRO A 105 25.95 -4.76 5.73
C PRO A 105 25.93 -6.30 5.82
N ILE A 106 24.87 -6.89 6.37
CA ILE A 106 24.74 -8.33 6.58
C ILE A 106 23.78 -8.96 5.56
N ALA A 107 22.57 -8.39 5.42
CA ALA A 107 21.52 -8.93 4.57
C ALA A 107 21.50 -8.35 3.14
N GLY A 108 22.36 -7.35 2.83
CA GLY A 108 22.39 -6.65 1.54
C GLY A 108 21.21 -5.68 1.34
N ASP A 109 20.90 -5.37 0.09
CA ASP A 109 19.83 -4.45 -0.26
C ASP A 109 18.48 -5.13 -0.15
N ILE A 110 17.63 -4.62 0.71
CA ILE A 110 16.29 -5.15 0.97
C ILE A 110 15.22 -4.08 0.93
N LYS A 111 13.98 -4.50 0.70
CA LYS A 111 12.78 -3.66 0.85
C LYS A 111 11.93 -4.17 1.99
N VAL A 112 11.46 -3.26 2.84
CA VAL A 112 10.64 -3.57 4.01
C VAL A 112 9.34 -2.77 4.00
N ASP A 113 8.30 -3.34 4.58
CA ASP A 113 6.94 -2.81 4.61
C ASP A 113 6.66 -2.19 5.99
N GLY A 114 7.05 -0.93 6.16
CA GLY A 114 6.79 -0.17 7.38
C GLY A 114 8.02 0.10 8.25
N SER A 115 7.85 1.07 9.17
CA SER A 115 8.94 1.52 10.05
C SER A 115 9.40 0.45 11.05
N TRP A 116 8.51 -0.42 11.48
CA TRP A 116 8.83 -1.45 12.47
C TRP A 116 9.72 -2.55 11.91
N GLU A 117 9.47 -2.98 10.66
CA GLU A 117 10.39 -3.88 9.97
C GLU A 117 11.78 -3.22 9.79
N LEU A 118 11.80 -1.92 9.45
CA LEU A 118 13.05 -1.16 9.35
C LEU A 118 13.76 -1.06 10.71
N THR A 119 13.03 -0.85 11.82
CA THR A 119 13.60 -0.87 13.18
C THR A 119 14.25 -2.22 13.48
N PHE A 120 13.58 -3.32 13.15
CA PHE A 120 14.14 -4.67 13.30
C PHE A 120 15.44 -4.84 12.50
N CYS A 121 15.46 -4.43 11.23
CA CYS A 121 16.66 -4.52 10.39
C CYS A 121 17.85 -3.78 10.99
N LYS A 122 17.64 -2.54 11.42
CA LYS A 122 18.67 -1.75 12.08
C LYS A 122 19.17 -2.38 13.36
N TYR A 123 18.26 -2.90 14.19
CA TYR A 123 18.60 -3.63 15.39
C TYR A 123 19.45 -4.86 15.09
N ALA A 124 19.05 -5.68 14.14
CA ALA A 124 19.75 -6.88 13.76
C ALA A 124 21.17 -6.59 13.26
N ASP A 125 21.36 -5.49 12.51
CA ASP A 125 22.69 -5.05 12.06
C ASP A 125 23.57 -4.53 13.23
N VAL A 126 23.01 -3.72 14.14
CA VAL A 126 23.74 -3.23 15.32
C VAL A 126 24.17 -4.38 16.20
N MET A 127 23.31 -5.38 16.38
CA MET A 127 23.61 -6.61 17.15
C MET A 127 24.47 -7.59 16.38
N LYS A 128 24.82 -7.29 15.10
CA LYS A 128 25.62 -8.16 14.23
C LYS A 128 25.03 -9.55 14.05
N LEU A 129 23.70 -9.68 14.08
CA LEU A 129 23.01 -10.93 13.87
C LEU A 129 23.14 -11.38 12.42
N ASN A 130 23.33 -12.66 12.18
CA ASN A 130 23.23 -13.24 10.86
C ASN A 130 21.75 -13.42 10.48
N TRP A 131 21.23 -12.56 9.61
CA TRP A 131 19.82 -12.49 9.27
C TRP A 131 19.60 -12.20 7.78
N LYS A 132 18.39 -12.52 7.30
CA LYS A 132 17.98 -12.25 5.92
C LYS A 132 16.48 -12.03 5.79
N ARG A 133 16.06 -11.37 4.73
CA ARG A 133 14.65 -11.36 4.34
C ARG A 133 14.23 -12.78 4.01
N ASN A 134 13.13 -13.24 4.60
CA ASN A 134 12.68 -14.59 4.36
C ASN A 134 11.99 -14.72 2.99
N THR A 135 12.20 -15.82 2.30
CA THR A 135 11.57 -16.16 1.02
C THR A 135 10.77 -17.47 1.10
N LYS A 136 10.90 -18.21 2.20
CA LYS A 136 10.24 -19.50 2.40
C LYS A 136 8.80 -19.30 2.83
N ARG A 137 7.88 -19.92 2.11
CA ARG A 137 6.44 -19.89 2.39
C ARG A 137 6.00 -21.16 3.10
N PHE A 138 5.04 -21.01 4.01
CA PHE A 138 4.44 -22.09 4.79
C PHE A 138 2.96 -22.22 4.45
N PRO A 139 2.46 -23.42 4.16
CA PRO A 139 1.03 -23.63 3.92
C PRO A 139 0.24 -23.46 5.22
N TYR A 140 -0.97 -22.91 5.11
CA TYR A 140 -1.93 -22.86 6.19
C TYR A 140 -3.35 -22.83 5.63
N ILE A 141 -4.35 -23.13 6.47
CA ILE A 141 -5.78 -23.07 6.14
C ILE A 141 -6.35 -21.82 6.81
N LYS A 142 -7.00 -20.98 6.01
CA LYS A 142 -7.68 -19.79 6.50
C LYS A 142 -8.91 -20.16 7.33
N PRO A 143 -9.46 -19.24 8.17
CA PRO A 143 -10.70 -19.48 8.91
C PRO A 143 -11.90 -19.84 8.02
N ASP A 144 -11.90 -19.44 6.74
CA ASP A 144 -12.91 -19.78 5.75
C ASP A 144 -12.69 -21.16 5.07
N GLY A 145 -11.73 -21.97 5.56
CA GLY A 145 -11.40 -23.30 5.05
C GLY A 145 -10.52 -23.31 3.79
N LYS A 146 -10.15 -22.16 3.23
CA LYS A 146 -9.33 -22.11 2.01
C LYS A 146 -7.84 -22.25 2.31
N GLN A 147 -7.17 -23.02 1.49
CA GLN A 147 -5.70 -23.12 1.53
C GLN A 147 -5.04 -21.79 1.15
N SER A 148 -3.95 -21.46 1.82
CA SER A 148 -3.14 -20.28 1.57
C SER A 148 -1.71 -20.52 1.99
N THR A 149 -0.84 -19.52 1.76
CA THR A 149 0.55 -19.58 2.20
C THR A 149 0.89 -18.38 3.06
N TYR A 150 1.68 -18.60 4.08
CA TYR A 150 2.23 -17.61 5.00
C TYR A 150 3.71 -17.41 4.72
N LEU A 151 4.16 -16.16 4.71
CA LEU A 151 5.54 -15.76 4.53
C LEU A 151 5.93 -14.89 5.73
N PRO A 152 6.65 -15.42 6.73
CA PRO A 152 7.27 -14.61 7.78
C PRO A 152 8.22 -13.57 7.20
N ASP A 153 8.43 -12.46 7.90
CA ASP A 153 9.21 -11.34 7.37
C ASP A 153 10.69 -11.65 7.25
N PHE A 154 11.30 -12.24 8.27
CA PHE A 154 12.74 -12.47 8.32
C PHE A 154 13.08 -13.88 8.81
N PHE A 155 14.32 -14.29 8.57
CA PHE A 155 14.93 -15.45 9.20
C PHE A 155 16.26 -15.01 9.83
N VAL A 156 16.45 -15.33 11.11
CA VAL A 156 17.67 -15.04 11.87
C VAL A 156 18.39 -16.35 12.14
N GLU A 157 19.53 -16.52 11.52
CA GLU A 157 20.30 -17.77 11.57
C GLU A 157 20.82 -18.04 12.98
N ASP A 158 21.36 -17.01 13.67
CA ASP A 158 21.86 -17.13 15.03
C ASP A 158 20.79 -17.60 16.03
N TRP A 159 19.53 -17.28 15.76
CA TRP A 159 18.41 -17.73 16.58
C TRP A 159 17.76 -19.01 16.07
N ASN A 160 18.13 -19.45 14.88
CA ASN A 160 17.43 -20.48 14.11
C ASN A 160 15.92 -20.25 14.12
N SER A 161 15.51 -19.02 13.88
CA SER A 161 14.11 -18.59 14.06
C SER A 161 13.63 -17.69 12.95
N TYR A 162 12.39 -17.91 12.54
CA TYR A 162 11.65 -16.96 11.73
C TYR A 162 11.16 -15.80 12.60
N VAL A 163 11.09 -14.61 12.03
CA VAL A 163 10.63 -13.41 12.71
C VAL A 163 9.51 -12.78 11.89
N GLU A 164 8.43 -12.45 12.56
CA GLU A 164 7.29 -11.69 12.04
C GLU A 164 7.16 -10.40 12.84
N VAL A 165 7.02 -9.27 12.15
CA VAL A 165 6.80 -7.96 12.78
C VAL A 165 5.32 -7.58 12.64
N LYS A 166 4.61 -7.46 13.76
CA LYS A 166 3.15 -7.31 13.74
C LYS A 166 2.64 -6.19 14.62
N GLY A 167 1.99 -5.19 14.00
CA GLY A 167 1.40 -4.06 14.70
C GLY A 167 -0.04 -4.31 15.18
N TYR A 168 -0.81 -5.02 14.40
CA TYR A 168 -2.19 -5.35 14.68
C TYR A 168 -2.47 -6.79 14.29
N GLU A 169 -3.07 -7.55 15.18
CA GLU A 169 -3.37 -8.97 15.00
C GLU A 169 -4.82 -9.17 14.59
N THR A 170 -5.02 -10.16 13.74
CA THR A 170 -6.33 -10.59 13.25
C THR A 170 -6.47 -12.11 13.45
N ASP A 171 -7.70 -12.63 13.37
CA ASP A 171 -7.96 -14.07 13.41
C ASP A 171 -7.18 -14.82 12.31
N LEU A 172 -6.93 -14.15 11.19
CA LEU A 172 -6.13 -14.69 10.10
C LEU A 172 -4.65 -14.86 10.52
N ASP A 173 -4.11 -13.95 11.32
CA ASP A 173 -2.74 -14.03 11.82
C ASP A 173 -2.62 -15.15 12.86
N ALA A 174 -3.61 -15.27 13.74
CA ALA A 174 -3.69 -16.41 14.67
C ALA A 174 -3.74 -17.75 13.94
N ALA A 175 -4.52 -17.85 12.84
CA ALA A 175 -4.58 -19.06 12.03
C ALA A 175 -3.22 -19.41 11.39
N LYS A 176 -2.45 -18.43 10.92
CA LYS A 176 -1.10 -18.61 10.36
C LYS A 176 -0.12 -19.16 11.43
N TRP A 177 -0.12 -18.53 12.60
CA TRP A 177 0.85 -18.86 13.65
C TRP A 177 0.54 -20.19 14.34
N ASN A 178 -0.73 -20.50 14.56
CA ASN A 178 -1.16 -21.78 15.15
C ASN A 178 -0.83 -22.99 14.26
N GLN A 179 -0.80 -22.78 12.94
CA GLN A 179 -0.47 -23.80 11.94
C GLN A 179 0.98 -23.74 11.48
N PHE A 180 1.80 -22.85 12.04
CA PHE A 180 3.23 -22.81 11.74
C PHE A 180 3.90 -24.12 12.18
N PRO A 181 4.83 -24.68 11.40
CA PRO A 181 5.49 -25.96 11.73
C PRO A 181 6.09 -25.94 13.13
N LYS A 182 5.78 -26.94 13.94
CA LYS A 182 6.18 -27.02 15.37
C LYS A 182 7.65 -27.31 15.57
N ASP A 183 8.31 -27.86 14.56
CA ASP A 183 9.75 -28.11 14.50
C ASP A 183 10.57 -26.85 14.19
N LEU A 184 9.88 -25.75 13.80
CA LEU A 184 10.50 -24.47 13.49
C LEU A 184 10.11 -23.41 14.53
N SER A 185 11.05 -22.51 14.82
CA SER A 185 10.81 -21.40 15.72
C SER A 185 10.27 -20.19 14.97
N LEU A 186 9.17 -19.59 15.51
CA LEU A 186 8.62 -18.33 15.03
C LEU A 186 8.54 -17.33 16.17
N LYS A 187 9.19 -16.18 16.03
CA LYS A 187 9.12 -15.05 16.96
C LYS A 187 8.25 -13.96 16.36
N VAL A 188 7.18 -13.60 17.05
CA VAL A 188 6.30 -12.48 16.64
C VAL A 188 6.67 -11.26 17.47
N LEU A 189 7.17 -10.21 16.81
CA LEU A 189 7.54 -8.95 17.45
C LEU A 189 6.36 -7.98 17.37
N ARG A 190 5.80 -7.68 18.52
CA ARG A 190 4.70 -6.74 18.71
C ARG A 190 5.20 -5.36 19.11
N ARG A 191 4.30 -4.44 19.34
CA ARG A 191 4.63 -3.07 19.75
C ARG A 191 5.58 -3.01 20.96
N LYS A 192 5.41 -3.90 21.95
CA LYS A 192 6.25 -3.92 23.14
C LYS A 192 7.69 -4.31 22.79
N GLU A 193 7.85 -5.37 22.04
CA GLU A 193 9.16 -5.87 21.60
C GLU A 193 9.84 -4.83 20.69
N ILE A 194 9.11 -4.23 19.74
CA ILE A 194 9.67 -3.21 18.85
C ILE A 194 10.17 -1.98 19.64
N ARG A 195 9.46 -1.53 20.66
CA ARG A 195 9.94 -0.44 21.53
C ARG A 195 11.24 -0.81 22.24
N GLN A 196 11.36 -2.04 22.73
CA GLN A 196 12.60 -2.52 23.32
C GLN A 196 13.77 -2.48 22.32
N LEU A 197 13.52 -2.82 21.04
CA LEU A 197 14.54 -2.69 20.00
C LEU A 197 14.92 -1.22 19.75
N GLU A 198 13.93 -0.31 19.77
CA GLU A 198 14.16 1.14 19.64
C GLU A 198 15.02 1.68 20.79
N ASP A 199 14.75 1.26 22.03
CA ASP A 199 15.53 1.65 23.21
C ASP A 199 17.01 1.21 23.10
N VAL A 200 17.24 -0.02 22.62
CA VAL A 200 18.61 -0.52 22.36
C VAL A 200 19.30 0.29 21.29
N LEU A 201 18.61 0.63 20.20
CA LEU A 201 19.17 1.44 19.12
C LEU A 201 19.53 2.86 19.60
N GLN A 202 18.70 3.47 20.45
CA GLN A 202 18.99 4.79 21.04
C GLN A 202 20.20 4.73 21.97
N GLY A 203 20.31 3.69 22.79
CA GLY A 203 21.46 3.47 23.65
C GLY A 203 22.77 3.26 22.88
N ALA A 204 22.71 2.55 21.77
CA ALA A 204 23.86 2.30 20.90
C ALA A 204 24.33 3.55 20.11
N THR A 205 23.41 4.50 19.84
CA THR A 205 23.73 5.76 19.14
C THR A 205 24.11 6.90 20.09
N GLY A 206 23.83 6.77 21.38
CA GLY A 206 24.12 7.79 22.41
C GLY A 206 25.50 7.69 23.06
N VAL A 207 26.35 6.79 22.62
CA VAL A 207 27.76 6.65 23.09
C VAL A 207 28.70 7.14 21.99
N CYS A 208 28.74 8.45 21.78
CA CYS A 208 29.80 9.17 21.06
C CYS A 208 30.13 10.43 21.82
#